data_bf42a58d919502f7d143468c38da8e43
#
_entry.id   bf42a58d919502f7d143468c38da8e43
#
_cell.length_a   1.000
_cell.length_b   1.000
_cell.length_c   1.000
_cell.angle_alpha   90.00
_cell.angle_beta   90.00
_cell.angle_gamma   90.00
#
_symmetry.space_group_name_H-M   'P 1'
#
loop_
_entity.id
_entity.type
_entity.pdbx_description
1 polymer ?
#
loop_
_entity_poly.entity_id
_entity_poly.type
_entity_poly.pdbx_seq_one_letter_code
_entity_poly.pdbx_strand_id
1 'polypeptide(L)'
;DDWAIIIGGDSHTRMSKGVAFGADSGTVALALATGEVTMPIPDSVKVTFKGSMKNYMDFRDVVHATQAQMLEQCSENVFQGRIIEVHIGTLLADQAFTFTDWTAEMKAKASICISEDATLIESLEIAKTRIQTMIDKGMDNSENTLNGLIDIANNRIKQINSGEKPALAPDENAKYFAEVVVDLDKIDEPMIADPDVYNEDISKRYTHDTIRPISYYSSKKKVDLGFVGSCMVHKGDMKILAQVLKNIETKHGAVNFKAPLVVAPPTYNIVDELKEEGDWDILQKYAGFEFDDDAPKGSARVEYENILYLERPGCNLCMGNQEKASKGDTVMATSTRLFQGRVVADAEDKKGESLLASTPVVVLSTIPVSYTHLRAHETRI
;
A
#
# COMPACT_ATOMS: atom_id res chain seq x y z
N ASP A 1 13.27 -6.27 -14.33
CA ASP A 1 14.38 -5.43 -14.80
C ASP A 1 14.05 -3.97 -14.50
N ASP A 2 14.90 -3.29 -13.73
CA ASP A 2 14.76 -1.89 -13.35
C ASP A 2 14.89 -0.93 -14.56
N TRP A 3 15.37 -1.41 -15.69
CA TRP A 3 15.46 -0.68 -16.96
C TRP A 3 14.28 -0.95 -17.91
N ALA A 4 13.31 -1.75 -17.49
CA ALA A 4 12.18 -2.09 -18.32
C ALA A 4 11.10 -1.00 -18.31
N ILE A 5 10.38 -0.89 -19.42
CA ILE A 5 9.09 -0.19 -19.49
C ILE A 5 8.01 -1.26 -19.38
N ILE A 6 7.15 -1.13 -18.40
CA ILE A 6 6.11 -2.10 -18.07
C ILE A 6 4.74 -1.45 -18.30
N ILE A 7 3.87 -2.16 -19.02
CA ILE A 7 2.49 -1.74 -19.24
C ILE A 7 1.58 -2.85 -18.72
N GLY A 8 0.75 -2.53 -17.76
CA GLY A 8 -0.16 -3.49 -17.13
C GLY A 8 -1.60 -3.03 -17.11
N GLY A 9 -2.53 -3.98 -17.16
CA GLY A 9 -3.98 -3.74 -17.19
C GLY A 9 -4.59 -3.36 -15.84
N ASP A 10 -3.79 -3.21 -14.80
CA ASP A 10 -4.21 -2.70 -13.49
C ASP A 10 -3.67 -1.29 -13.27
N SER A 11 -4.49 -0.41 -12.68
CA SER A 11 -4.09 0.96 -12.36
C SER A 11 -2.89 1.03 -11.41
N HIS A 12 -2.69 -0.03 -10.59
CA HIS A 12 -1.61 -0.17 -9.63
C HIS A 12 -0.41 -1.00 -10.15
N THR A 13 -0.27 -1.18 -11.45
CA THR A 13 0.94 -1.74 -12.08
C THR A 13 2.21 -0.98 -11.71
N ARG A 14 2.09 0.22 -11.19
CA ARG A 14 3.15 1.11 -10.71
C ARG A 14 4.01 0.55 -9.58
N MET A 15 3.59 -0.54 -8.98
CA MET A 15 4.39 -1.29 -7.97
C MET A 15 5.66 -1.93 -8.55
N SER A 16 5.74 -2.07 -9.87
CA SER A 16 6.84 -2.77 -10.51
C SER A 16 8.14 -1.96 -10.48
N LYS A 17 9.27 -2.65 -10.52
CA LYS A 17 10.55 -2.03 -10.84
C LYS A 17 10.61 -1.67 -12.32
N GLY A 18 11.30 -0.58 -12.64
CA GLY A 18 11.30 0.02 -13.96
C GLY A 18 10.21 1.09 -14.09
N VAL A 19 10.03 1.65 -15.27
CA VAL A 19 8.99 2.64 -15.54
C VAL A 19 7.67 1.90 -15.77
N ALA A 20 6.78 1.94 -14.80
CA ALA A 20 5.58 1.14 -14.79
C ALA A 20 4.32 1.99 -15.03
N PHE A 21 3.59 1.67 -16.11
CA PHE A 21 2.36 2.33 -16.53
C PHE A 21 1.15 1.44 -16.22
N GLY A 22 0.17 1.98 -15.50
CA GLY A 22 -1.17 1.40 -15.47
C GLY A 22 -1.92 1.81 -16.74
N ALA A 23 -2.47 0.85 -17.47
CA ALA A 23 -3.19 1.04 -18.71
C ALA A 23 -4.58 0.38 -18.66
N ASP A 24 -5.48 0.80 -19.55
CA ASP A 24 -6.74 0.11 -19.73
C ASP A 24 -6.58 -1.23 -20.49
N SER A 25 -7.58 -2.09 -20.37
CA SER A 25 -7.55 -3.43 -20.97
C SER A 25 -7.41 -3.38 -22.49
N GLY A 26 -7.97 -2.37 -23.17
CA GLY A 26 -7.87 -2.19 -24.60
C GLY A 26 -6.44 -1.88 -25.04
N THR A 27 -5.76 -1.00 -24.32
CA THR A 27 -4.33 -0.69 -24.55
C THR A 27 -3.45 -1.93 -24.38
N VAL A 28 -3.69 -2.72 -23.34
CA VAL A 28 -2.94 -3.98 -23.12
C VAL A 28 -3.23 -5.00 -24.21
N ALA A 29 -4.50 -5.15 -24.60
CA ALA A 29 -4.89 -6.05 -25.70
C ALA A 29 -4.24 -5.63 -27.04
N LEU A 30 -4.20 -4.32 -27.34
CA LEU A 30 -3.52 -3.80 -28.51
C LEU A 30 -2.02 -4.12 -28.49
N ALA A 31 -1.36 -3.86 -27.36
CA ALA A 31 0.05 -4.17 -27.17
C ALA A 31 0.35 -5.66 -27.39
N LEU A 32 -0.49 -6.54 -26.87
CA LEU A 32 -0.37 -8.00 -27.06
C LEU A 32 -0.60 -8.42 -28.51
N ALA A 33 -1.53 -7.79 -29.20
CA ALA A 33 -1.88 -8.15 -30.59
C ALA A 33 -0.89 -7.62 -31.62
N THR A 34 -0.31 -6.45 -31.39
CA THR A 34 0.51 -5.75 -32.39
C THR A 34 1.99 -5.65 -31.99
N GLY A 35 2.32 -5.90 -30.74
CA GLY A 35 3.68 -5.66 -30.18
C GLY A 35 3.96 -4.18 -29.92
N GLU A 36 3.02 -3.30 -30.18
CA GLU A 36 3.21 -1.85 -30.11
C GLU A 36 2.05 -1.14 -29.40
N VAL A 37 2.37 -0.03 -28.74
CA VAL A 37 1.38 0.90 -28.20
C VAL A 37 1.92 2.33 -28.32
N THR A 38 1.07 3.24 -28.78
CA THR A 38 1.40 4.67 -28.84
C THR A 38 1.04 5.35 -27.55
N MET A 39 2.00 6.02 -26.92
CA MET A 39 1.80 6.83 -25.73
C MET A 39 2.51 8.17 -25.85
N PRO A 40 1.92 9.27 -25.35
CA PRO A 40 2.68 10.51 -25.20
C PRO A 40 3.80 10.28 -24.18
N ILE A 41 4.93 10.94 -24.36
CA ILE A 41 6.02 10.97 -23.37
C ILE A 41 5.63 12.00 -22.31
N PRO A 42 5.31 11.59 -21.08
CA PRO A 42 4.93 12.52 -20.02
C PRO A 42 6.16 13.25 -19.46
N ASP A 43 5.94 14.46 -18.96
CA ASP A 43 6.93 15.10 -18.09
C ASP A 43 7.15 14.29 -16.80
N SER A 44 8.29 14.50 -16.14
CA SER A 44 8.63 13.84 -14.89
C SER A 44 8.55 14.80 -13.70
N VAL A 45 8.16 14.26 -12.55
CA VAL A 45 8.23 14.93 -11.25
C VAL A 45 9.17 14.13 -10.35
N LYS A 46 10.14 14.82 -9.76
CA LYS A 46 11.08 14.23 -8.82
C LYS A 46 10.52 14.30 -7.41
N VAL A 47 10.56 13.18 -6.69
CA VAL A 47 10.22 13.13 -5.25
C VAL A 47 11.45 12.68 -4.48
N THR A 48 11.81 13.44 -3.44
CA THR A 48 12.89 13.10 -2.53
C THR A 48 12.43 13.17 -1.08
N PHE A 49 13.10 12.46 -0.20
CA PHE A 49 12.83 12.45 1.22
C PHE A 49 13.99 13.06 1.98
N LYS A 50 13.69 13.82 3.03
CA LYS A 50 14.70 14.35 3.96
C LYS A 50 14.24 14.18 5.40
N GLY A 51 15.19 14.19 6.34
CA GLY A 51 14.91 13.94 7.75
C GLY A 51 14.70 12.45 8.06
N SER A 52 14.07 12.15 9.18
CA SER A 52 13.88 10.80 9.69
C SER A 52 12.44 10.55 10.10
N MET A 53 11.90 9.43 9.68
CA MET A 53 10.57 8.99 10.12
C MET A 53 10.60 8.66 11.62
N LYS A 54 9.59 9.11 12.34
CA LYS A 54 9.45 8.82 13.78
C LYS A 54 9.09 7.35 13.99
N ASN A 55 9.61 6.72 15.04
CA ASN A 55 9.48 5.29 15.31
C ASN A 55 8.03 4.79 15.51
N TYR A 56 7.09 5.70 15.79
CA TYR A 56 5.67 5.37 15.97
C TYR A 56 4.81 5.61 14.70
N MET A 57 5.46 6.03 13.61
CA MET A 57 4.81 6.30 12.33
C MET A 57 4.93 5.10 11.41
N ASP A 58 3.89 4.86 10.66
CA ASP A 58 3.88 3.91 9.55
C ASP A 58 4.23 4.66 8.24
N PHE A 59 4.80 3.94 7.28
CA PHE A 59 5.18 4.59 6.02
C PHE A 59 3.97 5.09 5.22
N ARG A 60 2.79 4.53 5.42
CA ARG A 60 1.54 5.05 4.83
C ARG A 60 1.21 6.46 5.32
N ASP A 61 1.56 6.80 6.56
CA ASP A 61 1.41 8.16 7.06
C ASP A 61 2.28 9.15 6.28
N VAL A 62 3.49 8.71 5.89
CA VAL A 62 4.39 9.48 5.01
C VAL A 62 3.77 9.66 3.63
N VAL A 63 3.18 8.60 3.08
CA VAL A 63 2.50 8.66 1.77
C VAL A 63 1.37 9.69 1.79
N HIS A 64 0.53 9.69 2.81
CA HIS A 64 -0.54 10.68 2.95
C HIS A 64 0.02 12.08 3.17
N ALA A 65 1.03 12.24 4.04
CA ALA A 65 1.68 13.52 4.28
C ALA A 65 2.32 14.10 3.01
N THR A 66 2.81 13.25 2.10
CA THR A 66 3.37 13.69 0.82
C THR A 66 2.35 14.48 0.00
N GLN A 67 1.08 14.05 -0.02
CA GLN A 67 0.04 14.81 -0.72
C GLN A 67 -0.12 16.21 -0.13
N ALA A 68 -0.15 16.33 1.20
CA ALA A 68 -0.27 17.63 1.86
C ALA A 68 0.96 18.51 1.56
N GLN A 69 2.15 17.98 1.73
CA GLN A 69 3.40 18.72 1.50
C GLN A 69 3.59 19.09 0.02
N MET A 70 3.16 18.24 -0.92
CA MET A 70 3.15 18.57 -2.35
C MET A 70 2.23 19.77 -2.63
N LEU A 71 1.03 19.78 -2.07
CA LEU A 71 0.08 20.89 -2.26
C LEU A 71 0.60 22.19 -1.63
N GLU A 72 1.30 22.12 -0.49
CA GLU A 72 1.97 23.27 0.12
C GLU A 72 3.07 23.85 -0.77
N GLN A 73 3.87 22.98 -1.42
CA GLN A 73 5.01 23.38 -2.24
C GLN A 73 4.60 23.85 -3.64
N CYS A 74 3.62 23.20 -4.25
CA CYS A 74 3.27 23.38 -5.66
C CYS A 74 1.89 24.03 -5.89
N SER A 75 1.05 24.15 -4.85
CA SER A 75 -0.32 24.67 -4.91
C SER A 75 -1.29 23.90 -5.81
N GLU A 76 -0.85 22.79 -6.41
CA GLU A 76 -1.63 21.91 -7.27
C GLU A 76 -1.12 20.47 -7.23
N ASN A 77 -1.92 19.52 -7.75
CA ASN A 77 -1.46 18.15 -7.92
C ASN A 77 -0.51 18.02 -9.12
N VAL A 78 0.77 18.18 -8.87
CA VAL A 78 1.80 18.08 -9.92
C VAL A 78 2.04 16.64 -10.42
N PHE A 79 1.46 15.63 -9.77
CA PHE A 79 1.61 14.22 -10.20
C PHE A 79 0.69 13.88 -11.38
N GLN A 80 -0.41 14.62 -11.54
CA GLN A 80 -1.42 14.29 -12.54
C GLN A 80 -0.83 14.27 -13.95
N GLY A 81 -0.98 13.12 -14.62
CA GLY A 81 -0.57 12.92 -16.01
C GLY A 81 0.94 12.78 -16.23
N ARG A 82 1.76 12.71 -15.17
CA ARG A 82 3.22 12.72 -15.23
C ARG A 82 3.82 11.40 -14.73
N ILE A 83 5.10 11.19 -15.00
CA ILE A 83 5.90 10.12 -14.42
C ILE A 83 6.44 10.62 -13.08
N ILE A 84 6.28 9.81 -12.03
CA ILE A 84 6.80 10.13 -10.71
C ILE A 84 8.09 9.36 -10.49
N GLU A 85 9.19 10.10 -10.39
CA GLU A 85 10.52 9.59 -10.13
C GLU A 85 10.80 9.71 -8.62
N VAL A 86 10.72 8.58 -7.93
CA VAL A 86 10.84 8.50 -6.47
C VAL A 86 12.26 8.13 -6.09
N HIS A 87 13.00 9.06 -5.53
CA HIS A 87 14.34 8.84 -4.99
C HIS A 87 14.24 8.35 -3.56
N ILE A 88 14.29 7.05 -3.36
CA ILE A 88 13.99 6.43 -2.07
C ILE A 88 15.11 6.57 -1.03
N GLY A 89 16.36 6.88 -1.46
CA GLY A 89 17.48 6.97 -0.53
C GLY A 89 17.64 5.69 0.29
N THR A 90 17.53 5.80 1.59
CA THR A 90 17.63 4.69 2.56
C THR A 90 16.31 3.99 2.87
N LEU A 91 15.21 4.32 2.17
CA LEU A 91 13.93 3.65 2.39
C LEU A 91 13.98 2.19 1.94
N LEU A 92 13.23 1.34 2.64
CA LEU A 92 13.10 -0.07 2.30
C LEU A 92 12.36 -0.27 0.97
N ALA A 93 12.63 -1.37 0.29
CA ALA A 93 11.99 -1.69 -0.98
C ALA A 93 10.46 -1.73 -0.90
N ASP A 94 9.89 -2.28 0.19
CA ASP A 94 8.45 -2.33 0.41
C ASP A 94 7.84 -0.93 0.58
N GLN A 95 8.56 -0.01 1.25
CA GLN A 95 8.16 1.40 1.37
C GLN A 95 8.15 2.10 0.00
N ALA A 96 9.16 1.83 -0.82
CA ALA A 96 9.21 2.34 -2.18
C ALA A 96 8.03 1.87 -3.02
N PHE A 97 7.66 0.60 -2.92
CA PHE A 97 6.49 0.04 -3.63
C PHE A 97 5.18 0.66 -3.12
N THR A 98 5.02 0.80 -1.82
CA THR A 98 3.86 1.47 -1.24
C THR A 98 3.70 2.88 -1.81
N PHE A 99 4.79 3.63 -1.94
CA PHE A 99 4.76 4.98 -2.48
C PHE A 99 4.41 4.99 -3.97
N THR A 100 5.12 4.21 -4.78
CA THR A 100 4.90 4.16 -6.23
C THR A 100 3.49 3.69 -6.57
N ASP A 101 2.96 2.72 -5.85
CA ASP A 101 1.59 2.22 -6.01
C ASP A 101 0.56 3.34 -5.73
N TRP A 102 0.73 4.09 -4.64
CA TRP A 102 -0.16 5.19 -4.29
C TRP A 102 -0.22 6.30 -5.37
N THR A 103 0.84 6.50 -6.15
CA THR A 103 0.85 7.52 -7.20
C THR A 103 -0.28 7.34 -8.23
N ALA A 104 -0.85 6.13 -8.34
CA ALA A 104 -2.03 5.86 -9.16
C ALA A 104 -3.23 6.70 -8.72
N GLU A 105 -3.44 6.84 -7.43
CA GLU A 105 -4.55 7.60 -6.86
C GLU A 105 -4.35 9.11 -7.06
N MET A 106 -3.12 9.56 -7.24
CA MET A 106 -2.76 10.93 -7.61
C MET A 106 -2.83 11.18 -9.12
N LYS A 107 -3.40 10.23 -9.89
CA LYS A 107 -3.52 10.28 -11.36
C LYS A 107 -2.20 10.39 -12.11
N ALA A 108 -1.10 9.91 -11.53
CA ALA A 108 0.16 9.78 -12.26
C ALA A 108 -0.02 8.86 -13.48
N LYS A 109 0.76 9.06 -14.53
CA LYS A 109 0.80 8.15 -15.69
C LYS A 109 1.62 6.91 -15.39
N ALA A 110 2.77 7.11 -14.76
CA ALA A 110 3.67 6.06 -14.34
C ALA A 110 4.43 6.47 -13.09
N SER A 111 5.14 5.55 -12.50
CA SER A 111 6.14 5.83 -11.48
C SER A 111 7.35 4.94 -11.67
N ILE A 112 8.47 5.40 -11.17
CA ILE A 112 9.73 4.67 -11.13
C ILE A 112 10.40 4.93 -9.79
N CYS A 113 11.00 3.88 -9.24
CA CYS A 113 11.77 3.96 -8.02
C CYS A 113 13.26 4.05 -8.36
N ILE A 114 13.89 5.13 -7.95
CA ILE A 114 15.34 5.31 -8.03
C ILE A 114 15.93 4.85 -6.71
N SER A 115 16.71 3.78 -6.74
CA SER A 115 17.34 3.17 -5.58
C SER A 115 18.85 3.08 -5.75
N GLU A 116 19.56 3.06 -4.63
CA GLU A 116 20.99 2.76 -4.64
C GLU A 116 21.24 1.30 -5.01
N ASP A 117 22.44 1.01 -5.52
CA ASP A 117 22.87 -0.34 -5.90
C ASP A 117 22.65 -1.36 -4.78
N ALA A 118 22.98 -1.01 -3.54
CA ALA A 118 22.81 -1.89 -2.38
C ALA A 118 21.34 -2.27 -2.15
N THR A 119 20.42 -1.30 -2.22
CA THR A 119 18.97 -1.52 -2.05
C THR A 119 18.40 -2.39 -3.18
N LEU A 120 18.89 -2.19 -4.40
CA LEU A 120 18.45 -3.02 -5.53
C LEU A 120 18.96 -4.46 -5.37
N ILE A 121 20.21 -4.65 -4.95
CA ILE A 121 20.79 -5.99 -4.69
C ILE A 121 19.97 -6.71 -3.60
N GLU A 122 19.69 -6.04 -2.48
CA GLU A 122 18.85 -6.61 -1.40
C GLU A 122 17.48 -7.06 -1.92
N SER A 123 16.83 -6.23 -2.72
CA SER A 123 15.53 -6.57 -3.32
C SER A 123 15.61 -7.79 -4.24
N LEU A 124 16.70 -7.94 -4.99
CA LEU A 124 16.92 -9.09 -5.87
C LEU A 124 17.19 -10.37 -5.07
N GLU A 125 17.93 -10.28 -3.96
CA GLU A 125 18.18 -11.43 -3.08
C GLU A 125 16.89 -11.91 -2.39
N ILE A 126 16.03 -10.98 -1.93
CA ILE A 126 14.70 -11.32 -1.40
C ILE A 126 13.85 -12.02 -2.47
N ALA A 127 13.84 -11.49 -3.69
CA ALA A 127 13.10 -12.10 -4.80
C ALA A 127 13.59 -13.53 -5.11
N LYS A 128 14.91 -13.74 -5.14
CA LYS A 128 15.51 -15.08 -5.34
C LYS A 128 15.08 -16.06 -4.26
N THR A 129 15.12 -15.64 -3.00
CA THR A 129 14.70 -16.48 -1.87
C THR A 129 13.24 -16.90 -2.01
N ARG A 130 12.34 -15.98 -2.38
CA ARG A 130 10.93 -16.28 -2.65
C ARG A 130 10.74 -17.24 -3.82
N ILE A 131 11.46 -17.02 -4.92
CA ILE A 131 11.41 -17.92 -6.09
C ILE A 131 11.91 -19.31 -5.70
N GLN A 132 12.99 -19.42 -4.94
CA GLN A 132 13.50 -20.71 -4.47
C GLN A 132 12.45 -21.44 -3.59
N THR A 133 11.79 -20.72 -2.68
CA THR A 133 10.69 -21.29 -1.88
C THR A 133 9.55 -21.81 -2.76
N MET A 134 9.21 -21.12 -3.85
CA MET A 134 8.20 -21.60 -4.81
C MET A 134 8.62 -22.91 -5.50
N ILE A 135 9.90 -23.01 -5.88
CA ILE A 135 10.46 -24.24 -6.46
C ILE A 135 10.41 -25.37 -5.45
N ASP A 136 10.87 -25.15 -4.22
CA ASP A 136 10.94 -26.15 -3.15
C ASP A 136 9.54 -26.67 -2.77
N LYS A 137 8.50 -25.83 -2.87
CA LYS A 137 7.10 -26.21 -2.66
C LYS A 137 6.44 -26.87 -3.89
N GLY A 138 7.16 -27.02 -5.00
CA GLY A 138 6.62 -27.59 -6.23
C GLY A 138 5.50 -26.75 -6.86
N MET A 139 5.51 -25.43 -6.64
CA MET A 139 4.46 -24.53 -7.13
C MET A 139 4.58 -24.22 -8.63
N ASP A 140 5.62 -24.69 -9.28
CA ASP A 140 5.84 -24.46 -10.72
C ASP A 140 5.59 -25.70 -11.55
N ASN A 141 4.80 -25.53 -12.60
CA ASN A 141 4.67 -26.51 -13.67
C ASN A 141 5.83 -26.40 -14.70
N SER A 142 6.73 -25.43 -14.52
CA SER A 142 7.91 -25.23 -15.35
C SER A 142 9.11 -24.75 -14.50
N GLU A 143 9.72 -25.68 -13.78
CA GLU A 143 10.95 -25.46 -13.01
C GLU A 143 12.00 -24.63 -13.77
N ASN A 144 12.08 -24.78 -15.08
CA ASN A 144 12.95 -24.00 -15.94
C ASN A 144 12.63 -22.50 -15.95
N THR A 145 11.36 -22.08 -15.77
CA THR A 145 10.99 -20.66 -15.76
C THR A 145 11.43 -19.99 -14.47
N LEU A 146 11.17 -20.60 -13.31
CA LEU A 146 11.58 -20.08 -12.01
C LEU A 146 13.10 -20.05 -11.86
N ASN A 147 13.80 -21.12 -12.27
CA ASN A 147 15.26 -21.13 -12.32
C ASN A 147 15.81 -20.05 -13.26
N GLY A 148 15.17 -19.82 -14.41
CA GLY A 148 15.52 -18.72 -15.31
C GLY A 148 15.38 -17.34 -14.68
N LEU A 149 14.39 -17.12 -13.81
CA LEU A 149 14.23 -15.87 -13.05
C LEU A 149 15.34 -15.69 -12.01
N ILE A 150 15.76 -16.76 -11.33
CA ILE A 150 16.92 -16.74 -10.42
C ILE A 150 18.19 -16.39 -11.18
N ASP A 151 18.40 -16.96 -12.37
CA ASP A 151 19.58 -16.67 -13.21
C ASP A 151 19.57 -15.21 -13.67
N ILE A 152 18.43 -14.66 -14.05
CA ILE A 152 18.27 -13.24 -14.39
C ILE A 152 18.65 -12.35 -13.20
N ALA A 153 18.17 -12.67 -11.99
CA ALA A 153 18.49 -11.92 -10.78
C ALA A 153 20.00 -12.01 -10.45
N ASN A 154 20.59 -13.19 -10.52
CA ASN A 154 22.03 -13.40 -10.30
C ASN A 154 22.87 -12.60 -11.29
N ASN A 155 22.50 -12.63 -12.58
CA ASN A 155 23.19 -11.87 -13.60
C ASN A 155 23.07 -10.35 -13.35
N ARG A 156 21.89 -9.88 -12.95
CA ARG A 156 21.67 -8.46 -12.62
C ARG A 156 22.53 -8.01 -11.43
N ILE A 157 22.60 -8.80 -10.36
CA ILE A 157 23.45 -8.55 -9.19
C ILE A 157 24.94 -8.49 -9.63
N LYS A 158 25.37 -9.40 -10.51
CA LYS A 158 26.73 -9.39 -11.03
C LYS A 158 27.04 -8.12 -11.82
N GLN A 159 26.13 -7.66 -12.67
CA GLN A 159 26.28 -6.42 -13.45
C GLN A 159 26.40 -5.18 -12.56
N ILE A 160 25.61 -5.13 -11.47
CA ILE A 160 25.69 -4.04 -10.49
C ILE A 160 27.05 -4.07 -9.79
N ASN A 161 27.44 -5.21 -9.23
CA ASN A 161 28.72 -5.36 -8.51
C ASN A 161 29.95 -5.09 -9.36
N SER A 162 29.90 -5.35 -10.66
CA SER A 162 30.98 -5.07 -11.59
C SER A 162 31.00 -3.61 -12.09
N GLY A 163 29.94 -2.82 -11.82
CA GLY A 163 29.78 -1.50 -12.40
C GLY A 163 29.43 -1.49 -13.90
N GLU A 164 29.19 -2.66 -14.49
CA GLU A 164 28.82 -2.78 -15.92
C GLU A 164 27.46 -2.12 -16.17
N LYS A 165 26.50 -2.36 -15.28
CA LYS A 165 25.16 -1.78 -15.34
C LYS A 165 24.69 -1.46 -13.91
N PRO A 166 24.99 -0.26 -13.38
CA PRO A 166 24.55 0.14 -12.04
C PRO A 166 23.02 0.21 -11.94
N ALA A 167 22.49 0.45 -10.77
CA ALA A 167 21.07 0.79 -10.60
C ALA A 167 20.71 2.00 -11.46
N LEU A 168 19.43 2.08 -11.84
CA LEU A 168 18.94 3.19 -12.66
C LEU A 168 19.12 4.50 -11.89
N ALA A 169 19.72 5.49 -12.55
CA ALA A 169 19.89 6.83 -12.05
C ALA A 169 19.44 7.85 -13.10
N PRO A 170 19.00 9.04 -12.68
CA PRO A 170 18.68 10.10 -13.63
C PRO A 170 19.92 10.60 -14.35
N ASP A 171 19.75 11.15 -15.55
CA ASP A 171 20.80 11.85 -16.27
C ASP A 171 21.26 13.08 -15.45
N GLU A 172 22.56 13.45 -15.56
CA GLU A 172 23.12 14.61 -14.86
C GLU A 172 22.36 15.93 -15.09
N ASN A 173 21.76 16.07 -16.27
CA ASN A 173 21.00 17.25 -16.68
C ASN A 173 19.48 16.98 -16.78
N ALA A 174 18.97 15.99 -16.06
CA ALA A 174 17.56 15.67 -16.03
C ALA A 174 16.73 16.91 -15.65
N LYS A 175 15.69 17.16 -16.43
CA LYS A 175 14.78 18.29 -16.18
C LYS A 175 13.45 17.74 -15.67
N TYR A 176 12.97 18.31 -14.59
CA TYR A 176 11.70 17.94 -13.99
C TYR A 176 10.67 19.07 -14.16
N PHE A 177 9.41 18.69 -14.34
CA PHE A 177 8.29 19.63 -14.28
C PHE A 177 8.19 20.28 -12.90
N ALA A 178 8.38 19.49 -11.86
CA ALA A 178 8.42 19.92 -10.47
C ALA A 178 9.32 18.99 -9.64
N GLU A 179 9.81 19.51 -8.52
CA GLU A 179 10.49 18.72 -7.49
C GLU A 179 9.70 18.84 -6.18
N VAL A 180 9.40 17.71 -5.55
CA VAL A 180 8.68 17.61 -4.28
C VAL A 180 9.63 17.03 -3.24
N VAL A 181 9.85 17.77 -2.16
CA VAL A 181 10.68 17.33 -1.03
C VAL A 181 9.79 16.97 0.13
N VAL A 182 9.74 15.68 0.47
CA VAL A 182 8.98 15.17 1.62
C VAL A 182 9.84 15.31 2.88
N ASP A 183 9.42 16.20 3.77
CA ASP A 183 10.10 16.46 5.03
C ASP A 183 9.53 15.55 6.13
N LEU A 184 10.25 14.47 6.42
CA LEU A 184 9.82 13.45 7.40
C LEU A 184 9.79 14.02 8.83
N ASP A 185 10.64 14.99 9.14
CA ASP A 185 10.69 15.61 10.47
C ASP A 185 9.43 16.42 10.77
N LYS A 186 8.71 16.87 9.75
CA LYS A 186 7.45 17.61 9.88
C LYS A 186 6.22 16.75 10.07
N ILE A 187 6.35 15.42 9.98
CA ILE A 187 5.24 14.51 10.17
C ILE A 187 5.19 14.13 11.66
N ASP A 188 4.32 14.82 12.41
CA ASP A 188 4.25 14.70 13.88
C ASP A 188 3.20 13.72 14.37
N GLU A 189 2.24 13.35 13.51
CA GLU A 189 1.17 12.42 13.82
C GLU A 189 0.66 11.72 12.54
N PRO A 190 0.02 10.54 12.66
CA PRO A 190 -0.57 9.87 11.51
C PRO A 190 -1.54 10.73 10.72
N MET A 191 -1.48 10.58 9.40
CA MET A 191 -2.26 11.35 8.46
C MET A 191 -3.38 10.50 7.86
N ILE A 192 -4.60 10.98 7.98
CA ILE A 192 -5.80 10.34 7.45
C ILE A 192 -6.16 10.98 6.11
N ALA A 193 -6.35 10.15 5.09
CA ALA A 193 -6.93 10.59 3.83
C ALA A 193 -8.44 10.38 3.85
N ASP A 194 -9.20 11.44 3.57
CA ASP A 194 -10.65 11.44 3.56
C ASP A 194 -11.17 11.77 2.14
N PRO A 195 -11.40 10.74 1.30
CA PRO A 195 -11.88 10.95 -0.06
C PRO A 195 -13.32 11.47 -0.12
N ASP A 196 -14.08 11.40 0.97
CA ASP A 196 -15.49 11.78 1.02
C ASP A 196 -15.72 13.26 1.39
N VAL A 197 -14.67 14.00 1.71
CA VAL A 197 -14.72 15.47 1.88
C VAL A 197 -15.12 16.20 0.61
N TYR A 198 -15.02 15.52 -0.54
CA TYR A 198 -15.40 16.10 -1.81
C TYR A 198 -16.83 15.90 -2.17
N ASN A 199 -17.56 16.91 -2.10
CA ASN A 199 -18.94 16.81 -2.45
C ASN A 199 -19.16 16.79 -3.95
N GLU A 200 -18.95 17.67 -4.76
CA GLU A 200 -19.49 17.74 -6.10
C GLU A 200 -18.46 18.25 -7.12
N ASP A 201 -17.36 18.77 -6.63
CA ASP A 201 -16.35 19.41 -7.47
C ASP A 201 -15.07 18.57 -7.51
N ILE A 202 -14.91 17.82 -8.60
CA ILE A 202 -13.72 16.98 -8.86
C ILE A 202 -12.42 17.80 -8.78
N SER A 203 -12.47 19.12 -9.04
CA SER A 203 -11.30 19.98 -8.95
C SER A 203 -10.75 20.11 -7.53
N LYS A 204 -11.59 19.88 -6.52
CA LYS A 204 -11.22 19.94 -5.10
C LYS A 204 -10.68 18.63 -4.53
N ARG A 205 -10.66 17.56 -5.33
CA ARG A 205 -10.24 16.21 -4.88
C ARG A 205 -8.80 16.14 -4.33
N TYR A 206 -7.99 17.13 -4.55
CA TYR A 206 -6.60 17.18 -4.12
C TYR A 206 -6.33 18.48 -3.36
N THR A 207 -7.21 18.84 -2.44
CA THR A 207 -7.02 20.01 -1.57
C THR A 207 -6.47 19.58 -0.20
N HIS A 208 -6.00 20.54 0.58
CA HIS A 208 -5.58 20.31 1.96
C HIS A 208 -6.64 19.66 2.84
N ASP A 209 -7.91 19.78 2.45
CA ASP A 209 -9.02 19.21 3.23
C ASP A 209 -9.12 17.69 3.15
N THR A 210 -8.52 17.05 2.13
CA THR A 210 -8.52 15.59 1.96
C THR A 210 -7.60 14.87 2.91
N ILE A 211 -6.52 15.52 3.34
CA ILE A 211 -5.53 14.94 4.22
C ILE A 211 -5.52 15.71 5.52
N ARG A 212 -5.84 15.03 6.61
CA ARG A 212 -5.92 15.62 7.94
C ARG A 212 -5.13 14.79 8.94
N PRO A 213 -4.51 15.42 9.94
CA PRO A 213 -3.91 14.67 11.04
C PRO A 213 -4.98 13.93 11.85
N ILE A 214 -4.60 12.81 12.44
CA ILE A 214 -5.54 11.97 13.20
C ILE A 214 -6.20 12.72 14.35
N SER A 215 -5.54 13.69 14.95
CA SER A 215 -6.08 14.56 16.01
C SER A 215 -7.35 15.30 15.58
N TYR A 216 -7.50 15.57 14.28
CA TYR A 216 -8.72 16.16 13.72
C TYR A 216 -9.95 15.26 13.87
N TYR A 217 -9.76 13.93 13.79
CA TYR A 217 -10.84 12.94 13.81
C TYR A 217 -11.08 12.32 15.17
N SER A 218 -10.11 12.31 16.07
CA SER A 218 -10.08 11.49 17.29
C SER A 218 -11.29 11.61 18.22
N SER A 219 -12.05 12.69 18.14
CA SER A 219 -13.30 12.88 18.89
C SER A 219 -14.56 13.00 18.03
N LYS A 220 -14.44 12.87 16.71
CA LYS A 220 -15.50 13.24 15.77
C LYS A 220 -16.09 12.07 14.98
N LYS A 221 -15.36 10.97 14.87
CA LYS A 221 -15.77 9.85 14.02
C LYS A 221 -15.81 8.54 14.80
N LYS A 222 -16.93 7.83 14.69
CA LYS A 222 -17.06 6.43 15.08
C LYS A 222 -16.78 5.60 13.85
N VAL A 223 -15.92 4.60 13.96
CA VAL A 223 -15.64 3.63 12.92
C VAL A 223 -16.59 2.45 13.10
N ASP A 224 -17.28 2.08 12.02
CA ASP A 224 -18.23 0.96 12.00
C ASP A 224 -17.55 -0.32 11.46
N LEU A 225 -16.49 -0.19 10.64
CA LEU A 225 -15.68 -1.30 10.14
C LEU A 225 -14.23 -0.87 9.88
N GLY A 226 -13.27 -1.68 10.32
CA GLY A 226 -11.85 -1.57 9.97
C GLY A 226 -11.47 -2.57 8.88
N PHE A 227 -10.65 -2.14 7.92
CA PHE A 227 -10.13 -3.01 6.87
C PHE A 227 -8.62 -2.85 6.70
N VAL A 228 -7.88 -3.95 6.85
CA VAL A 228 -6.45 -4.04 6.53
C VAL A 228 -6.27 -4.96 5.34
N GLY A 229 -5.93 -4.40 4.21
CA GLY A 229 -5.77 -5.11 2.93
C GLY A 229 -5.56 -4.11 1.79
N SER A 230 -5.28 -4.57 0.63
CA SER A 230 -5.06 -3.87 -0.64
C SER A 230 -3.69 -4.18 -1.23
N CYS A 231 -3.44 -3.72 -2.46
CA CYS A 231 -2.14 -3.84 -3.13
C CYS A 231 -1.00 -3.09 -2.42
N MET A 232 -1.30 -2.09 -1.59
CA MET A 232 -0.30 -1.36 -0.80
C MET A 232 0.07 -2.02 0.54
N VAL A 233 -0.59 -3.11 0.89
CA VAL A 233 -0.28 -3.85 2.13
C VAL A 233 0.77 -4.92 1.83
N HIS A 234 1.79 -4.98 2.67
CA HIS A 234 2.90 -5.90 2.54
C HIS A 234 3.02 -6.82 3.78
N LYS A 235 3.99 -7.73 3.76
CA LYS A 235 4.28 -8.59 4.91
C LYS A 235 4.55 -7.76 6.18
N GLY A 236 5.27 -6.65 6.04
CA GLY A 236 5.54 -5.72 7.14
C GLY A 236 4.28 -5.20 7.82
N ASP A 237 3.25 -4.84 7.06
CA ASP A 237 1.95 -4.39 7.62
C ASP A 237 1.27 -5.49 8.45
N MET A 238 1.33 -6.76 7.98
CA MET A 238 0.78 -7.90 8.73
C MET A 238 1.54 -8.12 10.05
N LYS A 239 2.87 -7.97 10.04
CA LYS A 239 3.70 -8.04 11.26
C LYS A 239 3.38 -6.90 12.22
N ILE A 240 3.20 -5.70 11.71
CA ILE A 240 2.77 -4.53 12.49
C ILE A 240 1.40 -4.80 13.13
N LEU A 241 0.44 -5.33 12.37
CA LEU A 241 -0.86 -5.73 12.88
C LEU A 241 -0.73 -6.73 14.05
N ALA A 242 0.01 -7.81 13.86
CA ALA A 242 0.25 -8.81 14.90
C ALA A 242 0.89 -8.19 16.16
N GLN A 243 1.89 -7.33 15.98
CA GLN A 243 2.56 -6.65 17.08
C GLN A 243 1.65 -5.68 17.83
N VAL A 244 0.80 -4.92 17.11
CA VAL A 244 -0.19 -4.00 17.73
C VAL A 244 -1.15 -4.79 18.61
N LEU A 245 -1.71 -5.90 18.12
CA LEU A 245 -2.62 -6.74 18.90
C LEU A 245 -1.95 -7.32 20.15
N LYS A 246 -0.73 -7.82 20.03
CA LYS A 246 0.08 -8.34 21.14
C LYS A 246 0.36 -7.24 22.18
N ASN A 247 0.69 -6.03 21.75
CA ASN A 247 0.93 -4.90 22.64
C ASN A 247 -0.34 -4.48 23.40
N ILE A 248 -1.51 -4.52 22.74
CA ILE A 248 -2.80 -4.25 23.37
C ILE A 248 -3.08 -5.29 24.46
N GLU A 249 -2.94 -6.57 24.16
CA GLU A 249 -3.11 -7.64 25.14
C GLU A 249 -2.18 -7.45 26.34
N THR A 250 -0.91 -7.19 26.09
CA THR A 250 0.10 -6.98 27.15
C THR A 250 -0.27 -5.83 28.08
N LYS A 251 -0.83 -4.74 27.52
CA LYS A 251 -1.18 -3.52 28.28
C LYS A 251 -2.55 -3.59 28.95
N HIS A 252 -3.52 -4.26 28.33
CA HIS A 252 -4.92 -4.23 28.74
C HIS A 252 -5.50 -5.58 29.14
N GLY A 253 -4.68 -6.65 29.07
CA GLY A 253 -5.05 -8.02 29.47
C GLY A 253 -5.89 -8.77 28.43
N ALA A 254 -6.51 -8.08 27.49
CA ALA A 254 -7.31 -8.67 26.40
C ALA A 254 -7.42 -7.75 25.20
N VAL A 255 -7.68 -8.34 24.03
CA VAL A 255 -8.06 -7.61 22.81
C VAL A 255 -9.58 -7.76 22.65
N ASN A 256 -10.31 -6.66 22.74
CA ASN A 256 -11.75 -6.62 22.57
C ASN A 256 -12.09 -5.69 21.40
N PHE A 257 -12.80 -6.16 20.40
CA PHE A 257 -13.21 -5.34 19.27
C PHE A 257 -14.55 -4.66 19.54
N LYS A 258 -14.63 -3.36 19.25
CA LYS A 258 -15.88 -2.56 19.27
C LYS A 258 -16.47 -2.37 17.87
N ALA A 259 -15.72 -2.73 16.86
CA ALA A 259 -16.12 -2.80 15.46
C ALA A 259 -15.39 -3.97 14.80
N PRO A 260 -15.95 -4.59 13.76
CA PRO A 260 -15.27 -5.64 13.01
C PRO A 260 -13.95 -5.14 12.42
N LEU A 261 -12.94 -6.00 12.42
CA LEU A 261 -11.68 -5.80 11.73
C LEU A 261 -11.50 -6.89 10.67
N VAL A 262 -11.56 -6.51 9.42
CA VAL A 262 -11.36 -7.42 8.27
C VAL A 262 -9.92 -7.29 7.80
N VAL A 263 -9.22 -8.42 7.71
CA VAL A 263 -7.81 -8.49 7.30
C VAL A 263 -7.68 -9.40 6.10
N ALA A 264 -7.25 -8.86 4.98
CA ALA A 264 -6.97 -9.60 3.75
C ALA A 264 -5.48 -9.48 3.39
N PRO A 265 -4.67 -10.52 3.60
CA PRO A 265 -3.28 -10.53 3.17
C PRO A 265 -3.18 -10.33 1.64
N PRO A 266 -2.08 -9.74 1.14
CA PRO A 266 -1.95 -9.49 -0.31
C PRO A 266 -1.88 -10.79 -1.13
N THR A 267 -1.15 -11.80 -0.66
CA THR A 267 -0.93 -13.07 -1.37
C THR A 267 -0.82 -14.25 -0.42
N TYR A 268 -1.04 -15.46 -0.94
CA TYR A 268 -0.81 -16.71 -0.19
C TYR A 268 0.65 -16.88 0.25
N ASN A 269 1.61 -16.47 -0.58
CA ASN A 269 3.03 -16.55 -0.22
C ASN A 269 3.33 -15.74 1.06
N ILE A 270 2.71 -14.56 1.22
CA ILE A 270 2.86 -13.77 2.44
C ILE A 270 2.24 -14.49 3.64
N VAL A 271 1.08 -15.14 3.47
CA VAL A 271 0.48 -15.97 4.54
C VAL A 271 1.42 -17.10 4.95
N ASP A 272 2.03 -17.78 3.98
CA ASP A 272 2.98 -18.86 4.25
C ASP A 272 4.23 -18.34 4.98
N GLU A 273 4.82 -17.23 4.53
CA GLU A 273 5.95 -16.59 5.19
C GLU A 273 5.60 -16.20 6.65
N LEU A 274 4.42 -15.65 6.88
CA LEU A 274 3.95 -15.29 8.23
C LEU A 274 3.72 -16.52 9.12
N LYS A 275 3.26 -17.63 8.56
CA LYS A 275 3.14 -18.92 9.27
C LYS A 275 4.53 -19.45 9.67
N GLU A 276 5.49 -19.42 8.75
CA GLU A 276 6.87 -19.85 9.01
C GLU A 276 7.55 -19.00 10.09
N GLU A 277 7.24 -17.70 10.16
CA GLU A 277 7.79 -16.75 11.13
C GLU A 277 7.00 -16.69 12.46
N GLY A 278 5.84 -17.35 12.55
CA GLY A 278 4.98 -17.38 13.74
C GLY A 278 4.09 -16.15 13.93
N ASP A 279 4.13 -15.18 13.00
CA ASP A 279 3.28 -13.99 13.09
C ASP A 279 1.81 -14.31 12.74
N TRP A 280 1.57 -15.30 11.86
CA TRP A 280 0.21 -15.77 11.55
C TRP A 280 -0.49 -16.37 12.76
N ASP A 281 0.22 -17.15 13.61
CA ASP A 281 -0.32 -17.73 14.83
C ASP A 281 -0.78 -16.65 15.82
N ILE A 282 -0.08 -15.50 15.83
CA ILE A 282 -0.48 -14.35 16.63
C ILE A 282 -1.81 -13.78 16.11
N LEU A 283 -1.96 -13.64 14.79
CA LEU A 283 -3.21 -13.17 14.19
C LEU A 283 -4.37 -14.15 14.45
N GLN A 284 -4.14 -15.44 14.26
CA GLN A 284 -5.12 -16.51 14.54
C GLN A 284 -5.60 -16.51 16.00
N LYS A 285 -4.71 -16.25 16.94
CA LYS A 285 -5.04 -16.16 18.37
C LYS A 285 -6.17 -15.17 18.66
N TYR A 286 -6.23 -14.06 17.92
CA TYR A 286 -7.24 -13.01 18.11
C TYR A 286 -8.38 -13.09 17.10
N ALA A 287 -8.28 -13.93 16.09
CA ALA A 287 -9.30 -14.09 15.08
C ALA A 287 -10.54 -14.83 15.62
N GLY A 288 -11.71 -14.29 15.35
CA GLY A 288 -12.96 -15.01 15.51
C GLY A 288 -13.40 -15.74 14.24
N PHE A 289 -12.75 -15.43 13.12
CA PHE A 289 -12.95 -16.08 11.83
C PHE A 289 -11.64 -16.16 11.05
N GLU A 290 -11.39 -17.30 10.43
CA GLU A 290 -10.33 -17.52 9.46
C GLU A 290 -10.91 -18.16 8.21
N PHE A 291 -10.44 -17.75 7.05
CA PHE A 291 -10.87 -18.32 5.77
C PHE A 291 -10.50 -19.80 5.66
N ASP A 292 -11.35 -20.53 4.97
CA ASP A 292 -11.13 -21.91 4.59
C ASP A 292 -10.99 -21.97 3.05
N ASP A 293 -9.83 -22.41 2.57
CA ASP A 293 -9.53 -22.48 1.15
C ASP A 293 -10.37 -23.54 0.42
N ASP A 294 -10.81 -24.58 1.13
CA ASP A 294 -11.63 -25.65 0.60
C ASP A 294 -13.12 -25.28 0.56
N ALA A 295 -13.51 -24.22 1.29
CA ALA A 295 -14.89 -23.77 1.28
C ALA A 295 -15.29 -23.16 -0.06
N PRO A 296 -16.53 -23.40 -0.55
CA PRO A 296 -17.03 -22.75 -1.75
C PRO A 296 -16.90 -21.23 -1.66
N LYS A 297 -16.43 -20.60 -2.73
CA LYS A 297 -16.40 -19.14 -2.82
C LYS A 297 -17.84 -18.64 -2.83
N GLY A 298 -18.28 -18.09 -1.71
CA GLY A 298 -19.63 -17.54 -1.55
C GLY A 298 -19.77 -16.11 -2.09
N SER A 299 -20.95 -15.52 -1.85
CA SER A 299 -21.16 -14.10 -2.03
C SER A 299 -20.35 -13.32 -0.99
N ALA A 300 -19.95 -12.10 -1.32
CA ALA A 300 -19.26 -11.22 -0.37
C ALA A 300 -20.11 -11.02 0.90
N ARG A 301 -19.47 -11.14 2.06
CA ARG A 301 -20.12 -10.88 3.36
C ARG A 301 -20.43 -9.41 3.48
N VAL A 302 -21.56 -9.08 4.06
CA VAL A 302 -22.01 -7.70 4.33
C VAL A 302 -22.46 -7.49 5.77
N GLU A 303 -22.52 -8.55 6.56
CA GLU A 303 -22.86 -8.52 7.97
C GLU A 303 -21.69 -9.06 8.80
N TYR A 304 -21.31 -8.29 9.81
CA TYR A 304 -20.12 -8.57 10.62
C TYR A 304 -20.44 -8.49 12.12
N GLU A 305 -19.85 -9.39 12.88
CA GLU A 305 -19.72 -9.27 14.32
C GLU A 305 -18.46 -8.46 14.68
N ASN A 306 -18.37 -7.99 15.91
CA ASN A 306 -17.21 -7.23 16.41
C ASN A 306 -16.02 -8.16 16.74
N ILE A 307 -15.46 -8.79 15.74
CA ILE A 307 -14.33 -9.71 15.83
C ILE A 307 -13.27 -9.38 14.76
N LEU A 308 -12.14 -10.04 14.82
CA LEU A 308 -11.15 -10.06 13.75
C LEU A 308 -11.51 -11.18 12.74
N TYR A 309 -11.57 -10.80 11.47
CA TYR A 309 -11.74 -11.70 10.32
C TYR A 309 -10.42 -11.81 9.58
N LEU A 310 -9.86 -13.01 9.50
CA LEU A 310 -8.75 -13.32 8.57
C LEU A 310 -9.35 -13.83 7.27
N GLU A 311 -9.32 -13.01 6.24
CA GLU A 311 -9.94 -13.29 4.96
C GLU A 311 -8.93 -13.80 3.92
N ARG A 312 -9.43 -14.39 2.86
CA ARG A 312 -8.59 -14.87 1.75
C ARG A 312 -7.71 -13.77 1.18
N PRO A 313 -6.47 -14.10 0.82
CA PRO A 313 -5.60 -13.16 0.14
C PRO A 313 -6.23 -12.53 -1.09
N GLY A 314 -6.02 -11.21 -1.27
CA GLY A 314 -6.52 -10.47 -2.43
C GLY A 314 -6.92 -9.04 -2.12
N CYS A 315 -7.56 -8.39 -3.09
CA CYS A 315 -8.02 -7.01 -2.96
C CYS A 315 -9.21 -6.82 -2.01
N ASN A 316 -10.03 -7.85 -1.85
CA ASN A 316 -11.13 -7.94 -0.91
C ASN A 316 -12.04 -6.68 -0.89
N LEU A 317 -12.26 -6.08 0.25
CA LEU A 317 -13.14 -4.92 0.43
C LEU A 317 -12.69 -3.69 -0.39
N CYS A 318 -11.40 -3.53 -0.65
CA CYS A 318 -10.90 -2.46 -1.52
C CYS A 318 -11.52 -2.49 -2.93
N MET A 319 -11.85 -3.67 -3.44
CA MET A 319 -12.55 -3.90 -4.71
C MET A 319 -14.04 -4.22 -4.51
N GLY A 320 -14.47 -4.54 -3.30
CA GLY A 320 -15.83 -4.97 -2.99
C GLY A 320 -16.22 -6.28 -3.67
N ASN A 321 -15.25 -7.19 -3.88
CA ASN A 321 -15.43 -8.45 -4.60
C ASN A 321 -15.48 -9.69 -3.70
N GLN A 322 -14.89 -9.66 -2.53
CA GLN A 322 -14.92 -10.75 -1.55
C GLN A 322 -15.74 -10.37 -0.32
N GLU A 323 -15.57 -9.12 0.14
CA GLU A 323 -16.28 -8.53 1.26
C GLU A 323 -16.84 -7.17 0.88
N LYS A 324 -17.88 -6.70 1.59
CA LYS A 324 -18.52 -5.40 1.39
C LYS A 324 -18.85 -4.78 2.73
N ALA A 325 -18.62 -3.47 2.84
CA ALA A 325 -19.16 -2.70 3.94
C ALA A 325 -20.67 -2.50 3.79
N SER A 326 -21.38 -2.41 4.89
CA SER A 326 -22.79 -2.04 4.88
C SER A 326 -22.96 -0.60 4.38
N LYS A 327 -24.07 -0.34 3.68
CA LYS A 327 -24.34 1.02 3.20
C LYS A 327 -24.46 2.00 4.38
N GLY A 328 -23.83 3.15 4.23
CA GLY A 328 -23.83 4.19 5.26
C GLY A 328 -22.83 3.97 6.40
N ASP A 329 -22.01 2.92 6.37
CA ASP A 329 -20.96 2.71 7.36
C ASP A 329 -19.88 3.78 7.26
N THR A 330 -19.18 4.02 8.37
CA THR A 330 -17.88 4.70 8.39
C THR A 330 -16.79 3.63 8.41
N VAL A 331 -16.08 3.49 7.30
CA VAL A 331 -15.02 2.48 7.11
C VAL A 331 -13.67 3.14 7.25
N MET A 332 -12.81 2.60 8.12
CA MET A 332 -11.39 2.98 8.17
C MET A 332 -10.56 1.88 7.54
N ALA A 333 -9.77 2.21 6.52
CA ALA A 333 -9.13 1.20 5.69
C ALA A 333 -7.69 1.54 5.31
N THR A 334 -6.89 0.51 5.06
CA THR A 334 -5.61 0.64 4.36
C THR A 334 -5.78 0.62 2.83
N SER A 335 -6.98 0.79 2.32
CA SER A 335 -7.25 0.87 0.88
C SER A 335 -6.45 1.99 0.22
N THR A 336 -6.16 1.84 -1.06
CA THR A 336 -5.52 2.90 -1.86
C THR A 336 -6.52 3.90 -2.43
N ARG A 337 -7.79 3.58 -2.48
CA ARG A 337 -8.80 4.26 -3.30
C ARG A 337 -9.23 5.61 -2.73
N LEU A 338 -8.72 6.69 -3.31
CA LEU A 338 -9.02 8.09 -2.97
C LEU A 338 -10.23 8.63 -3.75
N PHE A 339 -11.35 7.92 -3.75
CA PHE A 339 -12.58 8.46 -4.31
C PHE A 339 -13.84 7.92 -3.62
N GLN A 340 -14.82 8.76 -3.56
CA GLN A 340 -16.09 8.55 -2.87
C GLN A 340 -16.82 7.30 -3.35
N GLY A 341 -17.47 6.60 -2.44
CA GLY A 341 -18.33 5.46 -2.75
C GLY A 341 -17.60 4.19 -3.19
N ARG A 342 -16.26 4.15 -3.10
CA ARG A 342 -15.50 2.99 -3.53
C ARG A 342 -15.51 1.86 -2.51
N VAL A 343 -15.24 2.18 -1.25
CA VAL A 343 -15.15 1.20 -0.16
C VAL A 343 -16.53 0.96 0.44
N VAL A 344 -17.34 2.00 0.54
CA VAL A 344 -18.69 1.96 1.11
C VAL A 344 -19.63 2.84 0.29
N ALA A 345 -20.86 2.38 0.09
CA ALA A 345 -21.89 3.14 -0.59
C ALA A 345 -22.81 3.85 0.41
N ASP A 346 -23.51 4.90 -0.05
CA ASP A 346 -24.52 5.59 0.71
C ASP A 346 -25.73 4.69 1.00
N ALA A 347 -26.30 4.80 2.19
CA ALA A 347 -27.65 4.35 2.51
C ALA A 347 -28.67 5.45 2.16
N GLU A 348 -29.98 5.15 2.26
CA GLU A 348 -31.04 6.13 1.97
C GLU A 348 -30.99 7.35 2.88
N ASP A 349 -30.64 7.13 4.14
CA ASP A 349 -30.68 8.15 5.21
C ASP A 349 -29.29 8.49 5.77
N LYS A 350 -28.22 7.81 5.34
CA LYS A 350 -26.87 7.99 5.85
C LYS A 350 -25.83 7.85 4.75
N LYS A 351 -24.95 8.82 4.63
CA LYS A 351 -23.79 8.73 3.73
C LYS A 351 -22.79 7.70 4.24
N GLY A 352 -22.27 6.88 3.32
CA GLY A 352 -21.11 6.06 3.58
C GLY A 352 -19.86 6.91 3.61
N GLU A 353 -18.96 6.64 4.54
CA GLU A 353 -17.69 7.38 4.68
C GLU A 353 -16.50 6.44 4.65
N SER A 354 -15.47 6.80 3.89
CA SER A 354 -14.21 6.08 3.81
C SER A 354 -13.09 6.94 4.38
N LEU A 355 -12.37 6.42 5.35
CA LEU A 355 -11.17 7.05 5.91
C LEU A 355 -9.98 6.14 5.63
N LEU A 356 -8.97 6.66 4.94
CA LEU A 356 -7.78 5.88 4.62
C LEU A 356 -6.68 6.20 5.63
N ALA A 357 -6.12 5.15 6.23
CA ALA A 357 -5.16 5.28 7.32
C ALA A 357 -4.10 4.17 7.27
N SER A 358 -3.06 4.35 8.05
CA SER A 358 -2.04 3.33 8.27
C SER A 358 -2.58 2.13 9.08
N THR A 359 -1.93 0.98 8.95
CA THR A 359 -2.32 -0.26 9.62
C THR A 359 -2.53 -0.09 11.12
N PRO A 360 -1.62 0.53 11.90
CA PRO A 360 -1.85 0.74 13.33
C PRO A 360 -3.10 1.56 13.62
N VAL A 361 -3.37 2.60 12.84
CA VAL A 361 -4.52 3.47 13.02
C VAL A 361 -5.82 2.73 12.74
N VAL A 362 -5.89 1.93 11.67
CA VAL A 362 -7.06 1.09 11.36
C VAL A 362 -7.35 0.14 12.50
N VAL A 363 -6.35 -0.61 12.97
CA VAL A 363 -6.52 -1.59 14.07
C VAL A 363 -7.06 -0.91 15.33
N LEU A 364 -6.42 0.18 15.75
CA LEU A 364 -6.81 0.90 16.98
C LEU A 364 -8.18 1.56 16.86
N SER A 365 -8.62 1.89 15.65
CA SER A 365 -9.97 2.43 15.44
C SER A 365 -11.07 1.41 15.71
N THR A 366 -10.77 0.11 15.70
CA THR A 366 -11.72 -0.98 15.95
C THR A 366 -11.71 -1.49 17.39
N ILE A 367 -10.81 -0.99 18.23
CA ILE A 367 -10.61 -1.41 19.62
C ILE A 367 -10.91 -0.23 20.56
N PRO A 368 -11.47 -0.46 21.77
CA PRO A 368 -11.82 0.61 22.72
C PRO A 368 -10.58 1.17 23.45
N VAL A 369 -9.55 1.55 22.71
CA VAL A 369 -8.34 2.21 23.22
C VAL A 369 -8.21 3.58 22.58
N SER A 370 -7.74 4.56 23.34
CA SER A 370 -7.50 5.90 22.79
C SER A 370 -6.16 5.94 22.06
N TYR A 371 -6.13 6.57 20.88
CA TYR A 371 -4.90 6.82 20.12
C TYR A 371 -3.85 7.61 20.94
N THR A 372 -4.27 8.42 21.90
CA THR A 372 -3.34 9.13 22.80
C THR A 372 -2.43 8.19 23.58
N HIS A 373 -2.80 6.92 23.74
CA HIS A 373 -1.95 5.91 24.36
C HIS A 373 -0.78 5.45 23.48
N LEU A 374 -0.82 5.66 22.16
CA LEU A 374 0.32 5.40 21.27
C LEU A 374 1.41 6.47 21.40
N ARG A 375 1.04 7.74 21.62
CA ARG A 375 1.99 8.84 21.85
C ARG A 375 2.76 8.70 23.16
N ALA A 376 2.17 8.09 24.17
CA ALA A 376 2.73 8.06 25.52
C ALA A 376 3.78 6.95 25.73
N HIS A 377 3.93 6.02 24.82
CA HIS A 377 4.88 4.92 24.97
C HIS A 377 5.50 4.58 23.61
N GLU A 378 6.79 4.80 23.53
CA GLU A 378 7.68 4.30 22.48
C GLU A 378 7.34 2.84 22.16
N THR A 379 6.50 2.60 21.19
CA THR A 379 6.41 1.32 20.53
C THR A 379 7.62 1.26 19.62
N ARG A 380 8.73 0.74 20.14
CA ARG A 380 9.79 0.21 19.28
C ARG A 380 9.13 -0.92 18.49
N ILE A 381 8.78 -0.66 17.24
CA ILE A 381 8.46 -1.66 16.23
C ILE A 381 9.78 -2.12 15.62
#